data_13009ac8504f476db101a2d40d354794
#
_entry.id   13009ac8504f476db101a2d40d354794
#
_cell.length_a   1.000
_cell.length_b   1.000
_cell.length_c   1.000
_cell.angle_alpha   90.00
_cell.angle_beta   90.00
_cell.angle_gamma   90.00
#
_symmetry.space_group_name_H-M   'P 1'
#
loop_
_entity.id
_entity.type
_entity.pdbx_description
1 polymer ?
#
loop_
_entity_poly.entity_id
_entity_poly.type
_entity_poly.pdbx_seq_one_letter_code
_entity_poly.pdbx_strand_id
1 'polypeptide(L)'
;MPEPTAPSASRILIPVGGNKVDAETVRIASRMAARQGSKIYAVHIIEVNRSLPLGAVMSTEVERGEAILDEVEEIAREFELAIETEMVQARDTGPAVVGEAEQWGAELILMGLPYKRRFGEFNLGKTVPYVLRNAPCRVILFRERLDA
;
A
#
# COMPACT_ATOMS: atom_id res chain seq x y z
N MET A 1 -27.51 -21.01 0.81
CA MET A 1 -26.36 -20.41 1.50
C MET A 1 -25.22 -20.21 0.55
N PRO A 2 -24.75 -18.97 0.35
CA PRO A 2 -23.63 -18.77 -0.55
C PRO A 2 -22.39 -19.47 -0.01
N GLU A 3 -21.62 -20.07 -0.89
CA GLU A 3 -20.35 -20.68 -0.51
C GLU A 3 -19.40 -19.60 -0.01
N PRO A 4 -18.56 -19.91 1.00
CA PRO A 4 -17.53 -18.97 1.39
C PRO A 4 -16.52 -18.84 0.23
N THR A 5 -16.61 -17.73 -0.49
CA THR A 5 -15.63 -17.39 -1.50
C THR A 5 -14.39 -16.81 -0.82
N ALA A 6 -13.26 -16.81 -1.53
CA ALA A 6 -12.11 -16.04 -1.12
C ALA A 6 -12.56 -14.62 -0.79
N PRO A 7 -11.89 -13.92 0.16
CA PRO A 7 -12.31 -12.57 0.51
C PRO A 7 -12.47 -11.71 -0.73
N SER A 8 -13.72 -11.34 -1.02
CA SER A 8 -13.98 -10.39 -2.08
C SER A 8 -13.99 -9.01 -1.46
N ALA A 9 -13.30 -8.09 -2.08
CA ALA A 9 -13.29 -6.71 -1.67
C ALA A 9 -13.58 -5.85 -2.88
N SER A 10 -14.55 -4.94 -2.76
CA SER A 10 -14.85 -4.01 -3.83
C SER A 10 -13.90 -2.82 -3.83
N ARG A 11 -13.19 -2.57 -2.74
CA ARG A 11 -12.23 -1.49 -2.60
C ARG A 11 -10.95 -1.98 -1.93
N ILE A 12 -9.86 -1.96 -2.68
CA ILE A 12 -8.55 -2.43 -2.23
C ILE A 12 -7.60 -1.23 -2.13
N LEU A 13 -7.05 -1.00 -0.96
CA LEU A 13 -6.04 0.02 -0.74
C LEU A 13 -4.66 -0.62 -0.66
N ILE A 14 -3.71 -0.05 -1.38
CA ILE A 14 -2.33 -0.53 -1.40
C ILE A 14 -1.41 0.61 -0.97
N PRO A 15 -0.77 0.55 0.20
CA PRO A 15 0.31 1.48 0.50
C PRO A 15 1.56 1.09 -0.29
N VAL A 16 2.17 2.05 -0.97
CA VAL A 16 3.38 1.85 -1.76
C VAL A 16 4.47 2.80 -1.28
N GLY A 17 5.66 2.31 -1.09
CA GLY A 17 6.75 3.07 -0.50
C GLY A 17 8.01 3.15 -1.34
N GLY A 18 8.01 2.57 -2.53
CA GLY A 18 9.18 2.53 -3.40
C GLY A 18 10.11 1.36 -3.11
N ASN A 19 9.62 0.34 -2.40
CA ASN A 19 10.41 -0.87 -2.18
C ASN A 19 10.21 -1.86 -3.34
N LYS A 20 11.07 -2.88 -3.38
CA LYS A 20 11.09 -3.84 -4.49
C LYS A 20 9.86 -4.75 -4.59
N VAL A 21 9.03 -4.82 -3.55
CA VAL A 21 7.80 -5.63 -3.60
C VAL A 21 6.56 -4.85 -4.03
N ASP A 22 6.67 -3.55 -4.25
CA ASP A 22 5.53 -2.74 -4.69
C ASP A 22 4.93 -3.28 -5.99
N ALA A 23 5.78 -3.59 -6.97
CA ALA A 23 5.31 -4.10 -8.25
C ALA A 23 4.54 -5.41 -8.11
N GLU A 24 5.04 -6.34 -7.30
CA GLU A 24 4.35 -7.60 -7.04
C GLU A 24 3.03 -7.38 -6.32
N THR A 25 3.02 -6.48 -5.33
CA THR A 25 1.80 -6.13 -4.59
C THR A 25 0.72 -5.60 -5.53
N VAL A 26 1.09 -4.69 -6.41
CA VAL A 26 0.16 -4.10 -7.38
C VAL A 26 -0.33 -5.15 -8.36
N ARG A 27 0.51 -6.07 -8.80
CA ARG A 27 0.10 -7.16 -9.68
C ARG A 27 -0.90 -8.10 -9.00
N ILE A 28 -0.67 -8.44 -7.75
CA ILE A 28 -1.61 -9.27 -6.97
C ILE A 28 -2.96 -8.56 -6.86
N ALA A 29 -2.96 -7.30 -6.46
CA ALA A 29 -4.19 -6.51 -6.35
C ALA A 29 -4.91 -6.38 -7.69
N SER A 30 -4.15 -6.17 -8.77
CA SER A 30 -4.73 -6.03 -10.11
C SER A 30 -5.39 -7.31 -10.59
N ARG A 31 -4.78 -8.47 -10.31
CA ARG A 31 -5.40 -9.77 -10.61
C ARG A 31 -6.69 -9.96 -9.83
N MET A 32 -6.69 -9.61 -8.54
CA MET A 32 -7.90 -9.67 -7.72
C MET A 32 -8.99 -8.76 -8.28
N ALA A 33 -8.63 -7.52 -8.60
CA ALA A 33 -9.57 -6.53 -9.13
C ALA A 33 -10.14 -6.94 -10.48
N ALA A 34 -9.30 -7.48 -11.37
CA ALA A 34 -9.75 -7.95 -12.68
C ALA A 34 -10.81 -9.04 -12.57
N ARG A 35 -10.70 -9.91 -11.56
CA ARG A 35 -11.64 -11.02 -11.34
C ARG A 35 -12.91 -10.58 -10.64
N GLN A 36 -12.83 -9.59 -9.77
CA GLN A 36 -13.92 -9.20 -8.86
C GLN A 36 -14.55 -7.86 -9.18
N GLY A 37 -14.00 -7.12 -10.14
CA GLY A 37 -14.47 -5.77 -10.43
C GLY A 37 -14.13 -4.77 -9.33
N SER A 38 -13.07 -5.01 -8.58
CA SER A 38 -12.66 -4.12 -7.47
C SER A 38 -12.05 -2.82 -7.97
N LYS A 39 -12.16 -1.80 -7.14
CA LYS A 39 -11.43 -0.54 -7.33
C LYS A 39 -10.15 -0.60 -6.52
N ILE A 40 -9.08 -0.04 -7.06
CA ILE A 40 -7.78 0.00 -6.38
C ILE A 40 -7.39 1.44 -6.10
N TYR A 41 -6.91 1.67 -4.90
CA TYR A 41 -6.35 2.95 -4.47
C TYR A 41 -4.95 2.73 -3.94
N ALA A 42 -3.95 3.26 -4.64
CA ALA A 42 -2.56 3.20 -4.20
C ALA A 42 -2.20 4.52 -3.52
N VAL A 43 -1.69 4.46 -2.32
CA VAL A 43 -1.30 5.64 -1.56
C VAL A 43 0.19 5.58 -1.22
N HIS A 44 0.87 6.69 -1.48
CA HIS A 44 2.26 6.88 -1.07
C HIS A 44 2.31 7.93 0.02
N ILE A 45 2.86 7.57 1.17
CA ILE A 45 2.97 8.46 2.32
C ILE A 45 4.38 9.03 2.37
N ILE A 46 4.46 10.36 2.42
CA ILE A 46 5.73 11.06 2.67
C ILE A 46 5.74 11.42 4.15
N GLU A 47 6.68 10.84 4.90
CA GLU A 47 6.84 11.19 6.30
C GLU A 47 7.55 12.53 6.43
N VAL A 48 6.93 13.45 7.15
CA VAL A 48 7.48 14.78 7.40
C VAL A 48 8.01 14.83 8.82
N ASN A 49 9.30 15.15 8.96
CA ASN A 49 9.93 15.25 10.27
C ASN A 49 9.21 16.29 11.12
N ARG A 50 9.11 16.02 12.42
CA ARG A 50 8.41 16.90 13.36
C ARG A 50 9.06 18.29 13.49
N SER A 51 10.31 18.42 13.07
CA SER A 51 11.00 19.72 13.03
C SER A 51 10.50 20.63 11.89
N LEU A 52 9.72 20.07 10.95
CA LEU A 52 9.19 20.81 9.80
C LEU A 52 7.68 20.94 9.90
N PRO A 53 7.09 21.99 9.30
CA PRO A 53 5.63 22.06 9.17
C PRO A 53 5.12 20.88 8.34
N LEU A 54 3.92 20.40 8.65
CA LEU A 54 3.33 19.26 7.94
C LEU A 54 3.17 19.54 6.44
N GLY A 55 2.91 20.78 6.06
CA GLY A 55 2.79 21.19 4.67
C GLY A 55 4.09 21.65 4.05
N ALA A 56 5.25 21.33 4.65
CA ALA A 56 6.55 21.73 4.10
C ALA A 56 6.72 21.25 2.66
N VAL A 57 7.45 22.04 1.86
CA VAL A 57 7.77 21.65 0.48
C VAL A 57 8.83 20.55 0.51
N MET A 58 8.48 19.39 -0.02
CA MET A 58 9.31 18.19 0.00
C MET A 58 9.62 17.76 -1.44
N SER A 59 10.31 18.65 -2.20
CA SER A 59 10.47 18.48 -3.65
C SER A 59 11.06 17.15 -4.07
N THR A 60 12.14 16.70 -3.41
CA THR A 60 12.80 15.44 -3.75
C THR A 60 11.89 14.25 -3.47
N GLU A 61 11.21 14.27 -2.32
CA GLU A 61 10.31 13.20 -1.91
C GLU A 61 9.06 13.16 -2.79
N VAL A 62 8.57 14.32 -3.22
CA VAL A 62 7.43 14.40 -4.14
C VAL A 62 7.81 13.83 -5.50
N GLU A 63 8.97 14.19 -6.05
CA GLU A 63 9.44 13.64 -7.33
C GLU A 63 9.57 12.11 -7.26
N ARG A 64 10.15 11.62 -6.17
CA ARG A 64 10.27 10.19 -5.94
C ARG A 64 8.91 9.52 -5.85
N GLY A 65 7.98 10.13 -5.13
CA GLY A 65 6.61 9.63 -4.99
C GLY A 65 5.87 9.59 -6.31
N GLU A 66 6.04 10.62 -7.15
CA GLU A 66 5.45 10.64 -8.49
C GLU A 66 5.95 9.48 -9.34
N ALA A 67 7.26 9.19 -9.29
CA ALA A 67 7.84 8.06 -10.02
C ALA A 67 7.29 6.71 -9.52
N ILE A 68 7.12 6.57 -8.21
CA ILE A 68 6.54 5.38 -7.60
C ILE A 68 5.10 5.17 -8.09
N LEU A 69 4.30 6.22 -8.06
CA LEU A 69 2.90 6.13 -8.47
C LEU A 69 2.74 5.95 -9.98
N ASP A 70 3.62 6.53 -10.79
CA ASP A 70 3.62 6.32 -12.23
C ASP A 70 3.85 4.84 -12.57
N GLU A 71 4.78 4.19 -11.87
CA GLU A 71 5.05 2.76 -12.05
C GLU A 71 3.82 1.92 -11.67
N VAL A 72 3.16 2.29 -10.59
CA VAL A 72 1.92 1.62 -10.16
C VAL A 72 0.84 1.71 -11.24
N GLU A 73 0.66 2.88 -11.81
CA GLU A 73 -0.31 3.10 -12.88
C GLU A 73 0.02 2.29 -14.14
N GLU A 74 1.31 2.19 -14.49
CA GLU A 74 1.75 1.38 -15.62
C GLU A 74 1.41 -0.10 -15.43
N ILE A 75 1.65 -0.62 -14.24
CA ILE A 75 1.32 -2.01 -13.92
C ILE A 75 -0.19 -2.25 -14.03
N ALA A 76 -0.99 -1.34 -13.49
CA ALA A 76 -2.46 -1.46 -13.57
C ALA A 76 -2.94 -1.47 -15.02
N ARG A 77 -2.31 -0.70 -15.89
CA ARG A 77 -2.64 -0.68 -17.33
C ARG A 77 -2.41 -2.02 -18.02
N GLU A 78 -1.43 -2.81 -17.57
CA GLU A 78 -1.22 -4.16 -18.09
C GLU A 78 -2.46 -5.05 -17.90
N PHE A 79 -3.28 -4.74 -16.89
CA PHE A 79 -4.52 -5.46 -16.57
C PHE A 79 -5.76 -4.70 -17.08
N GLU A 80 -5.58 -3.65 -17.86
CA GLU A 80 -6.67 -2.81 -18.36
C GLU A 80 -7.50 -2.20 -17.23
N LEU A 81 -6.84 -1.86 -16.12
CA LEU A 81 -7.49 -1.27 -14.95
C LEU A 81 -7.10 0.19 -14.77
N ALA A 82 -8.09 0.99 -14.39
CA ALA A 82 -7.84 2.33 -13.88
C ALA A 82 -7.60 2.23 -12.38
N ILE A 83 -6.59 2.92 -11.88
CA ILE A 83 -6.24 2.92 -10.48
C ILE A 83 -6.23 4.37 -9.97
N GLU A 84 -6.76 4.60 -8.78
CA GLU A 84 -6.61 5.88 -8.10
C GLU A 84 -5.27 5.91 -7.41
N THR A 85 -4.58 7.03 -7.46
CA THR A 85 -3.32 7.22 -6.76
C THR A 85 -3.35 8.53 -5.98
N GLU A 86 -2.71 8.54 -4.82
CA GLU A 86 -2.62 9.72 -3.99
C GLU A 86 -1.29 9.76 -3.25
N MET A 87 -0.78 10.96 -3.06
CA MET A 87 0.43 11.20 -2.28
C MET A 87 0.04 12.04 -1.07
N VAL A 88 0.39 11.59 0.12
CA VAL A 88 -0.02 12.22 1.37
C VAL A 88 1.20 12.51 2.23
N GLN A 89 1.31 13.73 2.72
CA GLN A 89 2.32 14.10 3.71
C GLN A 89 1.74 13.87 5.10
N ALA A 90 2.47 13.16 5.94
CA ALA A 90 2.04 12.82 7.28
C ALA A 90 3.22 12.66 8.22
N ARG A 91 2.95 12.64 9.51
CA ARG A 91 4.00 12.42 10.52
C ARG A 91 4.45 10.97 10.57
N ASP A 92 3.52 10.04 10.45
CA ASP A 92 3.78 8.61 10.55
C ASP A 92 2.98 7.85 9.48
N THR A 93 3.62 6.89 8.84
CA THR A 93 3.01 6.14 7.73
C THR A 93 1.83 5.28 8.18
N GLY A 94 1.96 4.54 9.29
CA GLY A 94 0.90 3.64 9.76
C GLY A 94 -0.43 4.35 9.99
N PRO A 95 -0.48 5.38 10.84
CA PRO A 95 -1.70 6.16 11.04
C PRO A 95 -2.26 6.77 9.76
N ALA A 96 -1.40 7.23 8.86
CA ALA A 96 -1.83 7.81 7.59
C ALA A 96 -2.52 6.78 6.70
N VAL A 97 -1.96 5.58 6.61
CA VAL A 97 -2.57 4.48 5.83
C VAL A 97 -3.94 4.12 6.40
N VAL A 98 -4.04 3.96 7.71
CA VAL A 98 -5.31 3.64 8.37
C VAL A 98 -6.34 4.75 8.14
N GLY A 99 -5.92 6.02 8.26
CA GLY A 99 -6.80 7.16 8.00
C GLY A 99 -7.31 7.20 6.57
N GLU A 100 -6.44 6.93 5.60
CA GLU A 100 -6.83 6.86 4.18
C GLU A 100 -7.79 5.70 3.92
N ALA A 101 -7.57 4.57 4.56
CA ALA A 101 -8.46 3.42 4.44
C ALA A 101 -9.85 3.74 4.97
N GLU A 102 -9.94 4.42 6.10
CA GLU A 102 -11.23 4.83 6.68
C GLU A 102 -11.96 5.81 5.77
N GLN A 103 -11.28 6.86 5.29
CA GLN A 103 -11.89 7.89 4.45
C GLN A 103 -12.35 7.34 3.11
N TRP A 104 -11.57 6.49 2.50
CA TRP A 104 -11.89 5.92 1.20
C TRP A 104 -12.91 4.78 1.28
N GLY A 105 -13.08 4.21 2.45
CA GLY A 105 -13.95 3.05 2.64
C GLY A 105 -13.32 1.76 2.13
N ALA A 106 -12.02 1.58 2.37
CA ALA A 106 -11.34 0.37 1.97
C ALA A 106 -11.95 -0.86 2.66
N GLU A 107 -12.11 -1.93 1.92
CA GLU A 107 -12.56 -3.21 2.44
C GLU A 107 -11.39 -4.18 2.63
N LEU A 108 -10.28 -3.88 1.99
CA LEU A 108 -9.04 -4.64 2.08
C LEU A 108 -7.86 -3.72 1.97
N ILE A 109 -6.89 -3.89 2.85
CA ILE A 109 -5.56 -3.31 2.71
C ILE A 109 -4.63 -4.45 2.32
N LEU A 110 -3.96 -4.32 1.18
CA LEU A 110 -2.98 -5.31 0.72
C LEU A 110 -1.59 -4.70 0.85
N MET A 111 -0.76 -5.32 1.65
CA MET A 111 0.60 -4.85 1.94
C MET A 111 1.63 -5.90 1.55
N GLY A 112 2.64 -5.49 0.81
CA GLY A 112 3.80 -6.31 0.55
C GLY A 112 4.94 -5.94 1.49
N LEU A 113 5.64 -6.92 2.00
CA LEU A 113 6.74 -6.73 2.93
C LEU A 113 8.02 -7.30 2.33
N PRO A 114 9.04 -6.45 2.06
CA PRO A 114 10.33 -6.95 1.65
C PRO A 114 11.00 -7.69 2.82
N TYR A 115 11.74 -8.75 2.51
CA TYR A 115 12.46 -9.46 3.53
C TYR A 115 13.72 -8.67 3.90
N LYS A 116 13.71 -8.12 5.10
CA LYS A 116 14.86 -7.37 5.64
C LYS A 116 15.35 -8.04 6.90
N ARG A 117 16.64 -8.26 6.95
CA ARG A 117 17.31 -8.74 8.16
C ARG A 117 18.05 -7.58 8.79
N ARG A 118 17.78 -7.36 10.06
CA ARG A 118 18.50 -6.38 10.87
C ARG A 118 19.10 -7.14 12.03
N PHE A 119 20.42 -7.07 12.17
CA PHE A 119 21.13 -7.83 13.21
C PHE A 119 20.83 -9.34 13.17
N GLY A 120 20.66 -9.90 11.96
CA GLY A 120 20.37 -11.31 11.79
C GLY A 120 18.90 -11.71 12.00
N GLU A 121 18.04 -10.77 12.34
CA GLU A 121 16.63 -11.03 12.60
C GLU A 121 15.73 -10.37 11.55
N PHE A 122 14.63 -11.05 11.20
CA PHE A 122 13.60 -10.49 10.33
C PHE A 122 12.84 -9.39 11.09
N ASN A 123 12.74 -8.20 10.49
CA ASN A 123 12.13 -7.06 11.12
C ASN A 123 10.91 -6.57 10.33
N LEU A 124 9.76 -6.49 11.00
CA LEU A 124 8.52 -6.00 10.40
C LEU A 124 8.45 -4.48 10.28
N GLY A 125 9.35 -3.76 10.95
CA GLY A 125 9.23 -2.30 11.05
C GLY A 125 8.07 -1.88 11.95
N LYS A 126 7.68 -0.62 11.88
CA LYS A 126 6.60 -0.08 12.72
C LYS A 126 5.25 0.05 12.02
N THR A 127 5.26 0.20 10.69
CA THR A 127 4.03 0.40 9.91
C THR A 127 3.13 -0.83 9.90
N VAL A 128 3.69 -2.00 9.61
CA VAL A 128 2.91 -3.24 9.52
C VAL A 128 2.21 -3.58 10.83
N PRO A 129 2.90 -3.59 11.99
CA PRO A 129 2.20 -3.86 13.26
C PRO A 129 1.10 -2.84 13.55
N TYR A 130 1.32 -1.57 13.23
CA TYR A 130 0.31 -0.53 13.43
C TYR A 130 -0.94 -0.80 12.59
N VAL A 131 -0.76 -1.07 11.30
CA VAL A 131 -1.89 -1.35 10.39
C VAL A 131 -2.63 -2.60 10.81
N LEU A 132 -1.92 -3.67 11.16
CA LEU A 132 -2.55 -4.91 11.62
C LEU A 132 -3.39 -4.71 12.88
N ARG A 133 -2.97 -3.80 13.76
CA ARG A 133 -3.68 -3.52 15.01
C ARG A 133 -4.87 -2.58 14.81
N ASN A 134 -4.77 -1.63 13.89
CA ASN A 134 -5.70 -0.50 13.83
C ASN A 134 -6.53 -0.41 12.55
N ALA A 135 -6.30 -1.23 11.54
CA ALA A 135 -7.03 -1.15 10.28
C ALA A 135 -8.52 -1.40 10.49
N PRO A 136 -9.40 -0.62 9.83
CA PRO A 136 -10.85 -0.80 9.96
C PRO A 136 -11.40 -1.93 9.11
N CYS A 137 -10.55 -2.60 8.35
CA CYS A 137 -10.92 -3.59 7.36
C CYS A 137 -9.98 -4.79 7.41
N ARG A 138 -10.20 -5.76 6.53
CA ARG A 138 -9.31 -6.89 6.38
C ARG A 138 -7.95 -6.43 5.87
N VAL A 139 -6.90 -7.12 6.32
CA VAL A 139 -5.53 -6.86 5.91
C VAL A 139 -4.92 -8.16 5.41
N ILE A 140 -4.36 -8.10 4.20
CA ILE A 140 -3.55 -9.19 3.69
C ILE A 140 -2.11 -8.66 3.63
N LEU A 141 -1.24 -9.38 4.27
CA LEU A 141 0.19 -9.09 4.27
C LEU A 141 0.90 -10.27 3.62
N PHE A 142 1.74 -9.99 2.64
CA PHE A 142 2.64 -11.01 2.14
C PHE A 142 4.09 -10.54 2.27
N ARG A 143 4.95 -11.47 2.63
CA ARG A 143 6.38 -11.23 2.64
C ARG A 143 6.93 -11.71 1.30
N GLU A 144 7.87 -10.97 0.72
CA GLU A 144 8.47 -11.40 -0.53
C GLU A 144 9.10 -12.79 -0.41
N ARG A 145 9.15 -13.48 -1.55
CA ARG A 145 9.77 -14.78 -1.61
C ARG A 145 11.27 -14.66 -1.32
N LEU A 146 11.81 -15.60 -0.56
CA LEU A 146 13.25 -15.67 -0.36
C LEU A 146 13.89 -16.22 -1.62
N ASP A 147 14.93 -15.57 -2.07
CA ASP A 147 15.72 -16.11 -3.17
C ASP A 147 16.51 -17.33 -2.67
N ALA A 148 16.42 -18.39 -3.41
CA ALA A 148 17.14 -19.61 -3.10
C ALA A 148 18.64 -19.45 -3.40
#